data_9e4c329d6d02b9c6f6e43a790162d1b5
#
_entry.id   9e4c329d6d02b9c6f6e43a790162d1b5
#
_cell.length_a   1.000
_cell.length_b   1.000
_cell.length_c   1.000
_cell.angle_alpha   90.00
_cell.angle_beta   90.00
_cell.angle_gamma   90.00
#
_symmetry.space_group_name_H-M   'P 1'
#
loop_
_entity.id
_entity.type
_entity.pdbx_description
1 polymer ?
#
loop_
_entity_poly.entity_id
_entity_poly.type
_entity_poly.pdbx_seq_one_letter_code
_entity_poly.pdbx_strand_id
1 'polypeptide(L)'
;MTAKAYGASAEFQWYPGSPAVVNDPEMARTAEETAKKQSLLIVPEESSMGGDDFSFYEEKRPGCYIKIGTGVGAAIHQPGFKVDPEILLPAAEYLMALFMENE
;
A
#
# COMPACT_ATOMS: atom_id res chain seq x y z
N MET A 1 22.03 -28.40 7.43
CA MET A 1 23.00 -29.31 6.80
C MET A 1 24.35 -28.62 6.56
N THR A 2 24.35 -27.49 5.92
CA THR A 2 25.61 -26.75 5.63
C THR A 2 26.35 -26.33 6.89
N ALA A 3 25.65 -25.85 7.93
CA ALA A 3 26.30 -25.42 9.17
C ALA A 3 27.11 -26.55 9.82
N LYS A 4 26.58 -27.77 9.83
CA LYS A 4 27.29 -28.95 10.37
C LYS A 4 28.55 -29.29 9.60
N ALA A 5 28.57 -29.10 8.28
CA ALA A 5 29.72 -29.36 7.44
C ALA A 5 30.91 -28.45 7.81
N TYR A 6 30.63 -27.29 8.38
CA TYR A 6 31.64 -26.34 8.88
C TYR A 6 31.81 -26.37 10.41
N GLY A 7 31.33 -27.41 11.07
CA GLY A 7 31.46 -27.55 12.53
C GLY A 7 30.62 -26.56 13.35
N ALA A 8 29.63 -25.97 12.74
CA ALA A 8 28.71 -25.02 13.39
C ALA A 8 27.31 -25.64 13.60
N SER A 9 26.53 -24.99 14.43
CA SER A 9 25.10 -25.28 14.59
C SER A 9 24.27 -24.07 14.16
N ALA A 10 23.04 -24.34 13.67
CA ALA A 10 22.10 -23.30 13.34
C ALA A 10 20.74 -23.62 13.98
N GLU A 11 20.15 -22.60 14.57
CA GLU A 11 18.77 -22.62 15.02
C GLU A 11 17.96 -21.73 14.09
N PHE A 12 16.82 -22.22 13.66
CA PHE A 12 15.94 -21.51 12.73
C PHE A 12 14.59 -21.26 13.39
N GLN A 13 14.19 -19.98 13.44
CA GLN A 13 12.87 -19.57 13.89
C GLN A 13 12.18 -18.82 12.74
N TRP A 14 10.98 -19.27 12.41
CA TRP A 14 10.18 -18.66 11.35
C TRP A 14 9.00 -17.89 11.95
N TYR A 15 8.93 -16.60 11.64
CA TYR A 15 7.81 -15.75 12.02
C TYR A 15 7.06 -15.39 10.72
N PRO A 16 5.90 -16.00 10.47
CA PRO A 16 5.11 -15.65 9.28
C PRO A 16 4.66 -14.19 9.38
N GLY A 17 4.93 -13.44 8.32
CA GLY A 17 4.47 -12.06 8.18
C GLY A 17 3.14 -11.97 7.45
N SER A 18 2.82 -10.78 6.95
CA SER A 18 1.68 -10.57 6.09
C SER A 18 1.93 -11.10 4.68
N PRO A 19 0.87 -11.54 3.95
CA PRO A 19 0.98 -11.80 2.51
C PRO A 19 1.42 -10.56 1.73
N ALA A 20 1.78 -10.74 0.47
CA ALA A 20 2.04 -9.62 -0.42
C ALA A 20 0.75 -8.84 -0.68
N VAL A 21 0.85 -7.52 -0.75
CA VAL A 21 -0.23 -6.66 -1.23
C VAL A 21 -0.21 -6.71 -2.76
N VAL A 22 -1.28 -7.23 -3.36
CA VAL A 22 -1.43 -7.34 -4.81
C VAL A 22 -2.76 -6.71 -5.22
N ASN A 23 -2.68 -5.59 -5.93
CA ASN A 23 -3.87 -4.91 -6.39
C ASN A 23 -4.63 -5.75 -7.43
N ASP A 24 -5.92 -5.90 -7.21
CA ASP A 24 -6.81 -6.47 -8.22
C ASP A 24 -6.88 -5.54 -9.43
N PRO A 25 -6.68 -6.04 -10.66
CA PRO A 25 -6.63 -5.18 -11.85
C PRO A 25 -7.90 -4.36 -12.10
N GLU A 26 -9.06 -4.92 -11.80
CA GLU A 26 -10.34 -4.23 -11.97
C GLU A 26 -10.52 -3.13 -10.92
N MET A 27 -10.18 -3.41 -9.67
CA MET A 27 -10.21 -2.42 -8.60
C MET A 27 -9.20 -1.30 -8.84
N ALA A 28 -8.01 -1.63 -9.31
CA ALA A 28 -7.00 -0.64 -9.68
C ALA A 28 -7.47 0.28 -10.81
N ARG A 29 -8.13 -0.28 -11.82
CA ARG A 29 -8.71 0.50 -12.91
C ARG A 29 -9.80 1.45 -12.41
N THR A 30 -10.71 0.97 -11.56
CA THR A 30 -11.74 1.80 -10.95
C THR A 30 -11.14 2.95 -10.14
N ALA A 31 -10.12 2.66 -9.34
CA ALA A 31 -9.41 3.67 -8.57
C ALA A 31 -8.76 4.74 -9.47
N GLU A 32 -8.14 4.32 -10.56
CA GLU A 32 -7.51 5.23 -11.54
C GLU A 32 -8.55 6.10 -12.26
N GLU A 33 -9.65 5.51 -12.73
CA GLU A 33 -10.71 6.24 -13.41
C GLU A 33 -11.36 7.28 -12.48
N THR A 34 -11.60 6.92 -11.23
CA THR A 34 -12.14 7.85 -10.23
C THR A 34 -11.16 8.99 -9.95
N ALA A 35 -9.87 8.70 -9.84
CA ALA A 35 -8.86 9.73 -9.65
C ALA A 35 -8.82 10.71 -10.83
N LYS A 36 -8.93 10.22 -12.05
CA LYS A 36 -9.01 11.06 -13.27
C LYS A 36 -10.23 11.99 -13.25
N LYS A 37 -11.38 11.49 -12.85
CA LYS A 37 -12.61 12.30 -12.72
C LYS A 37 -12.47 13.39 -11.65
N GLN A 38 -11.71 13.14 -10.61
CA GLN A 38 -11.40 14.11 -9.56
C GLN A 38 -10.23 15.05 -9.93
N SER A 39 -9.71 14.97 -11.15
CA SER A 39 -8.58 15.74 -11.64
C SER A 39 -7.30 15.58 -10.79
N LEU A 40 -7.12 14.39 -10.23
CA LEU A 40 -5.94 14.05 -9.46
C LEU A 40 -4.81 13.57 -10.37
N LEU A 41 -3.59 13.97 -10.02
CA LEU A 41 -2.39 13.46 -10.70
C LEU A 41 -2.15 12.02 -10.30
N ILE A 42 -2.06 11.14 -11.29
CA ILE A 42 -1.77 9.73 -11.08
C ILE A 42 -0.30 9.49 -11.37
N VAL A 43 0.40 8.94 -10.40
CA VAL A 43 1.81 8.58 -10.52
C VAL A 43 1.92 7.06 -10.39
N PRO A 44 2.35 6.35 -11.44
CA PRO A 44 2.62 4.93 -11.34
C PRO A 44 3.70 4.66 -10.29
N GLU A 45 3.50 3.64 -9.49
CA GLU A 45 4.46 3.21 -8.48
C GLU A 45 5.01 1.84 -8.80
N GLU A 46 6.31 1.70 -8.68
CA GLU A 46 6.97 0.43 -8.85
C GLU A 46 6.75 -0.49 -7.64
N SER A 47 6.78 -1.78 -7.89
CA SER A 47 6.69 -2.78 -6.83
C SER A 47 7.81 -2.60 -5.81
N SER A 48 7.50 -2.77 -4.55
CA SER A 48 8.45 -2.66 -3.47
C SER A 48 8.44 -3.91 -2.58
N MET A 49 9.46 -4.06 -1.75
CA MET A 49 9.56 -5.16 -0.79
C MET A 49 8.83 -4.85 0.53
N GLY A 50 8.16 -3.71 0.63
CA GLY A 50 7.34 -3.36 1.79
C GLY A 50 6.10 -4.23 1.90
N GLY A 51 5.59 -4.36 3.11
CA GLY A 51 4.34 -5.09 3.38
C GLY A 51 3.34 -4.19 4.09
N ASP A 52 2.08 -4.61 4.07
CA ASP A 52 0.99 -3.93 4.76
C ASP A 52 -0.11 -4.93 5.13
N ASP A 53 -0.74 -4.70 6.26
CA ASP A 53 -1.84 -5.54 6.76
C ASP A 53 -3.07 -5.55 5.84
N PHE A 54 -3.16 -4.60 4.91
CA PHE A 54 -4.20 -4.58 3.88
C PHE A 54 -4.22 -5.86 3.05
N SER A 55 -3.09 -6.55 2.94
CA SER A 55 -3.00 -7.86 2.29
C SER A 55 -3.96 -8.89 2.85
N PHE A 56 -4.28 -8.83 4.15
CA PHE A 56 -5.25 -9.75 4.76
C PHE A 56 -6.68 -9.49 4.32
N TYR A 57 -7.04 -8.24 4.02
CA TYR A 57 -8.32 -7.90 3.41
C TYR A 57 -8.40 -8.42 1.98
N GLU A 58 -7.30 -8.34 1.24
CA GLU A 58 -7.24 -8.83 -0.14
C GLU A 58 -7.39 -10.34 -0.26
N GLU A 59 -7.03 -11.10 0.76
CA GLU A 59 -7.31 -12.54 0.82
C GLU A 59 -8.80 -12.86 0.85
N LYS A 60 -9.62 -11.92 1.30
CA LYS A 60 -11.06 -12.10 1.45
C LYS A 60 -11.87 -11.43 0.35
N ARG A 61 -11.37 -10.34 -0.21
CA ARG A 61 -12.04 -9.53 -1.22
C ARG A 61 -11.03 -8.94 -2.19
N PRO A 62 -11.38 -8.77 -3.48
CA PRO A 62 -10.57 -7.96 -4.38
C PRO A 62 -10.40 -6.55 -3.82
N GLY A 63 -9.18 -6.04 -3.86
CA GLY A 63 -8.86 -4.74 -3.29
C GLY A 63 -7.80 -4.01 -4.09
N CYS A 64 -7.66 -2.74 -3.80
CA CYS A 64 -6.62 -1.89 -4.36
C CYS A 64 -6.03 -1.02 -3.25
N TYR A 65 -4.74 -1.18 -3.02
CA TYR A 65 -3.96 -0.35 -2.12
C TYR A 65 -3.43 0.84 -2.91
N ILE A 66 -3.76 2.03 -2.47
CA ILE A 66 -3.31 3.27 -3.09
C ILE A 66 -2.51 4.10 -2.09
N LYS A 67 -1.65 4.94 -2.61
CA LYS A 67 -0.91 5.93 -1.81
C LYS A 67 -1.33 7.33 -2.20
N ILE A 68 -1.45 8.18 -1.21
CA ILE A 68 -1.72 9.61 -1.41
C ILE A 68 -0.44 10.36 -1.10
N GLY A 69 0.09 11.07 -2.11
CA GLY A 69 1.30 11.84 -1.96
C GLY A 69 1.14 13.00 -0.98
N THR A 70 2.10 13.15 -0.10
CA THR A 70 2.12 14.23 0.91
C THR A 70 3.10 15.34 0.58
N GLY A 71 3.66 15.32 -0.63
CA GLY A 71 4.67 16.28 -1.06
C GLY A 71 6.08 15.87 -0.65
N VAL A 72 6.98 16.82 -0.66
CA VAL A 72 8.40 16.63 -0.30
C VAL A 72 8.57 16.76 1.21
N GLY A 73 9.31 15.84 1.81
CA GLY A 73 9.57 15.87 3.25
C GLY A 73 10.09 14.53 3.76
N ALA A 74 10.06 14.35 5.07
CA ALA A 74 10.46 13.09 5.68
C ALA A 74 9.49 11.97 5.29
N ALA A 75 10.05 10.78 5.08
CA ALA A 75 9.27 9.58 4.77
C ALA A 75 8.39 9.15 5.94
N ILE A 76 7.40 8.31 5.66
CA ILE A 76 6.61 7.65 6.70
C ILE A 76 7.54 6.88 7.66
N HIS A 77 7.11 6.70 8.90
CA HIS A 77 7.88 6.09 9.98
C HIS A 77 9.12 6.88 10.42
N GLN A 78 9.24 8.12 9.99
CA GLN A 78 10.28 9.04 10.44
C GLN A 78 9.71 10.08 11.42
N PRO A 79 10.46 10.49 12.47
CA PRO A 79 9.96 11.44 13.45
C PRO A 79 9.55 12.81 12.86
N GLY A 80 10.15 13.18 11.74
CA GLY A 80 9.84 14.43 11.04
C GLY A 80 8.71 14.34 10.02
N PHE A 81 8.03 13.18 9.91
CA PHE A 81 6.93 13.03 8.96
C PHE A 81 5.76 13.97 9.30
N LYS A 82 5.32 14.70 8.30
CA LYS A 82 4.18 15.63 8.42
C LYS A 82 3.29 15.50 7.20
N VAL A 83 2.00 15.67 7.43
CA VAL A 83 0.99 15.77 6.37
C VAL A 83 0.43 17.18 6.39
N ASP A 84 0.47 17.86 5.24
CA ASP A 84 -0.19 19.15 5.08
C ASP A 84 -1.72 18.93 5.22
N PRO A 85 -2.40 19.63 6.13
CA PRO A 85 -3.84 19.53 6.27
C PRO A 85 -4.64 19.79 4.98
N GLU A 86 -4.11 20.53 4.04
CA GLU A 86 -4.74 20.79 2.75
C GLU A 86 -4.93 19.53 1.90
N ILE A 87 -4.16 18.47 2.16
CA ILE A 87 -4.28 17.17 1.48
C ILE A 87 -5.52 16.41 1.95
N LEU A 88 -6.00 16.65 3.15
CA LEU A 88 -7.10 15.90 3.76
C LEU A 88 -8.40 16.02 2.99
N LEU A 89 -8.75 17.22 2.53
CA LEU A 89 -10.00 17.43 1.79
C LEU A 89 -10.01 16.69 0.44
N PRO A 90 -9.03 16.87 -0.45
CA PRO A 90 -8.99 16.10 -1.70
C PRO A 90 -8.97 14.59 -1.48
N ALA A 91 -8.28 14.11 -0.45
CA ALA A 91 -8.23 12.70 -0.10
C ALA A 91 -9.62 12.18 0.32
N ALA A 92 -10.33 12.93 1.16
CA ALA A 92 -11.67 12.58 1.59
C ALA A 92 -12.67 12.60 0.42
N GLU A 93 -12.60 13.60 -0.44
CA GLU A 93 -13.43 13.70 -1.65
C GLU A 93 -13.20 12.51 -2.59
N TYR A 94 -11.94 12.10 -2.76
CA TYR A 94 -11.60 10.93 -3.56
C TYR A 94 -12.17 9.64 -2.98
N LEU A 95 -12.05 9.42 -1.67
CA LEU A 95 -12.62 8.25 -1.00
C LEU A 95 -14.15 8.24 -1.08
N MET A 96 -14.79 9.39 -0.96
CA MET A 96 -16.23 9.54 -1.16
C MET A 96 -16.64 9.17 -2.59
N ALA A 97 -15.90 9.65 -3.59
CA ALA A 97 -16.17 9.33 -4.98
C ALA A 97 -16.01 7.83 -5.27
N LEU A 98 -14.99 7.19 -4.73
CA LEU A 98 -14.82 5.73 -4.81
C LEU A 98 -16.01 4.97 -4.23
N PHE A 99 -16.48 5.38 -3.07
CA PHE A 99 -17.64 4.78 -2.43
C PHE A 99 -18.92 4.94 -3.27
N MET A 100 -19.18 6.15 -3.72
CA MET A 100 -20.39 6.47 -4.49
C MET A 100 -20.44 5.79 -5.86
N GLU A 101 -19.29 5.58 -6.50
CA GLU A 101 -19.22 4.93 -7.81
C GLU A 101 -19.29 3.39 -7.75
N ASN A 102 -19.17 2.80 -6.57
CA ASN A 102 -19.14 1.35 -6.37
C ASN A 102 -20.34 0.82 -5.57
N GLU A 103 -21.41 1.56 -5.51
CA GLU A 103 -22.65 1.11 -4.90
C GLU A 103 -23.32 -0.03 -5.70
#